data_73b755e662ae4a3c1115d9e9a951b423
#
_entry.id   73b755e662ae4a3c1115d9e9a951b423
#
_cell.length_a   1.000
_cell.length_b   1.000
_cell.length_c   1.000
_cell.angle_alpha   90.00
_cell.angle_beta   90.00
_cell.angle_gamma   90.00
#
_symmetry.space_group_name_H-M   'P 1'
#
loop_
_entity.id
_entity.type
_entity.pdbx_description
1 polymer ?
#
loop_
_entity_poly.entity_id
_entity_poly.type
_entity_poly.pdbx_seq_one_letter_code
_entity_poly.pdbx_strand_id
1 'polypeptide(L)'
;NAVGMALAEKLLAKKFNREHYHVIDHHTYTFLGDGCLMEGVSHEACALAGTWGLGKLIAFYDDNGISIDGEVEGWFNEDVSRRFESYNWQVLGPIDGHKSEEVSLAIRKAKSMHSKPTLIICKTTIGKGSPNKSGKEESHGSPLGLTELELVRKELNWDYAPFEIPNEVYKEFDCKGSGLKVENIWNQMFMEYQSRHPDLAEELLR
;
A
#
# COMPACT_ATOMS: atom_id res chain seq x y z
N ASN A 1 11.46 2.07 5.26
CA ASN A 1 11.82 1.66 3.88
C ASN A 1 10.97 2.41 2.83
N ALA A 2 9.62 2.40 2.91
CA ALA A 2 8.75 3.01 1.89
C ALA A 2 9.04 4.50 1.64
N VAL A 3 9.28 5.29 2.70
CA VAL A 3 9.68 6.70 2.57
C VAL A 3 10.98 6.83 1.78
N GLY A 4 11.98 5.96 2.05
CA GLY A 4 13.24 5.94 1.31
C GLY A 4 13.04 5.58 -0.17
N MET A 5 12.15 4.63 -0.48
CA MET A 5 11.81 4.27 -1.87
C MET A 5 11.14 5.42 -2.61
N ALA A 6 10.17 6.08 -1.97
CA ALA A 6 9.50 7.24 -2.56
C ALA A 6 10.44 8.46 -2.73
N LEU A 7 11.39 8.64 -1.81
CA LEU A 7 12.44 9.65 -1.97
C LEU A 7 13.37 9.32 -3.14
N ALA A 8 13.78 8.06 -3.26
CA ALA A 8 14.60 7.59 -4.39
C ALA A 8 13.89 7.84 -5.73
N GLU A 9 12.61 7.49 -5.84
CA GLU A 9 11.81 7.81 -7.04
C GLU A 9 11.88 9.30 -7.37
N LYS A 10 11.61 10.17 -6.39
CA LYS A 10 11.60 11.62 -6.60
C LYS A 10 12.96 12.17 -7.07
N LEU A 11 14.05 11.68 -6.46
CA LEU A 11 15.41 12.09 -6.83
C LEU A 11 15.80 11.58 -8.23
N LEU A 12 15.52 10.31 -8.52
CA LEU A 12 15.81 9.70 -9.82
C LEU A 12 14.95 10.32 -10.93
N ALA A 13 13.67 10.58 -10.69
CA ALA A 13 12.80 11.29 -11.62
C ALA A 13 13.34 12.68 -11.94
N LYS A 14 13.80 13.43 -10.91
CA LYS A 14 14.41 14.75 -11.12
C LYS A 14 15.70 14.69 -11.92
N LYS A 15 16.48 13.62 -11.74
CA LYS A 15 17.76 13.43 -12.44
C LYS A 15 17.58 12.97 -13.88
N PHE A 16 16.73 11.98 -14.11
CA PHE A 16 16.66 11.24 -15.37
C PHE A 16 15.50 11.65 -16.27
N ASN A 17 14.35 12.08 -15.73
CA ASN A 17 13.21 12.46 -16.56
C ASN A 17 13.53 13.71 -17.38
N ARG A 18 13.02 13.75 -18.61
CA ARG A 18 13.09 14.89 -19.52
C ARG A 18 11.69 15.19 -20.07
N GLU A 19 11.52 16.33 -20.69
CA GLU A 19 10.28 16.66 -21.37
C GLU A 19 9.92 15.54 -22.35
N HIS A 20 8.72 15.01 -22.24
CA HIS A 20 8.18 13.86 -22.98
C HIS A 20 8.75 12.48 -22.60
N TYR A 21 9.76 12.39 -21.73
CA TYR A 21 10.37 11.11 -21.31
C TYR A 21 10.33 10.95 -19.80
N HIS A 22 9.31 10.25 -19.31
CA HIS A 22 9.16 9.93 -17.88
C HIS A 22 9.68 8.49 -17.62
N VAL A 23 11.00 8.34 -17.65
CA VAL A 23 11.65 7.02 -17.46
C VAL A 23 11.55 6.51 -16.03
N ILE A 24 11.34 7.42 -15.07
CA ILE A 24 11.08 7.11 -13.66
C ILE A 24 9.74 7.72 -13.29
N ASP A 25 8.72 6.86 -13.10
CA ASP A 25 7.35 7.30 -12.81
C ASP A 25 6.55 6.18 -12.12
N HIS A 26 6.91 5.85 -10.87
CA HIS A 26 6.21 4.83 -10.12
C HIS A 26 5.73 5.34 -8.77
N HIS A 27 4.68 4.72 -8.25
CA HIS A 27 4.18 4.95 -6.90
C HIS A 27 4.79 3.93 -5.94
N THR A 28 5.00 4.35 -4.70
CA THR A 28 5.33 3.47 -3.58
C THR A 28 4.09 3.26 -2.74
N TYR A 29 3.69 2.01 -2.59
CA TYR A 29 2.58 1.62 -1.72
C TYR A 29 3.12 0.93 -0.48
N THR A 30 2.53 1.23 0.68
CA THR A 30 2.88 0.58 1.94
C THR A 30 1.65 0.32 2.78
N PHE A 31 1.69 -0.75 3.56
CA PHE A 31 0.65 -1.11 4.52
C PHE A 31 1.24 -1.02 5.92
N LEU A 32 0.45 -0.56 6.85
CA LEU A 32 0.85 -0.40 8.25
C LEU A 32 -0.37 -0.59 9.16
N GLY A 33 -0.14 -1.09 10.35
CA GLY A 33 -1.16 -1.23 11.39
C GLY A 33 -0.90 -0.30 12.58
N ASP A 34 -1.69 -0.43 13.63
CA ASP A 34 -1.61 0.38 14.84
C ASP A 34 -0.21 0.34 15.45
N GLY A 35 0.37 -0.86 15.64
CA GLY A 35 1.71 -1.02 16.20
C GLY A 35 2.80 -0.32 15.37
N CYS A 36 2.68 -0.29 14.04
CA CYS A 36 3.63 0.43 13.19
C CYS A 36 3.62 1.94 13.47
N LEU A 37 2.45 2.50 13.80
CA LEU A 37 2.29 3.93 14.09
C LEU A 37 2.74 4.33 15.49
N MET A 38 2.89 3.37 16.41
CA MET A 38 3.45 3.57 17.75
C MET A 38 4.97 3.72 17.74
N GLU A 39 5.65 3.24 16.70
CA GLU A 39 7.11 3.29 16.57
C GLU A 39 7.61 4.72 16.36
N GLY A 40 8.61 5.17 17.14
CA GLY A 40 9.19 6.51 17.02
C GLY A 40 9.71 6.83 15.63
N VAL A 41 10.35 5.85 14.95
CA VAL A 41 10.86 6.03 13.58
C VAL A 41 9.74 6.30 12.57
N SER A 42 8.53 5.86 12.83
CA SER A 42 7.37 6.16 11.97
C SER A 42 7.04 7.66 12.01
N HIS A 43 7.08 8.29 13.17
CA HIS A 43 6.87 9.73 13.32
C HIS A 43 7.92 10.53 12.53
N GLU A 44 9.20 10.19 12.70
CA GLU A 44 10.31 10.88 12.05
C GLU A 44 10.25 10.72 10.52
N ALA A 45 10.09 9.49 10.06
CA ALA A 45 10.03 9.18 8.62
C ALA A 45 8.80 9.83 7.95
N CYS A 46 7.63 9.77 8.58
CA CYS A 46 6.41 10.36 8.02
C CYS A 46 6.45 11.89 8.00
N ALA A 47 7.02 12.53 9.03
CA ALA A 47 7.23 13.98 9.04
C ALA A 47 8.17 14.43 7.90
N LEU A 48 9.26 13.69 7.65
CA LEU A 48 10.15 13.95 6.51
C LEU A 48 9.46 13.75 5.17
N ALA A 49 8.65 12.70 5.03
CA ALA A 49 7.91 12.42 3.79
C ALA A 49 6.97 13.59 3.42
N GLY A 50 6.27 14.14 4.40
CA GLY A 50 5.43 15.32 4.20
C GLY A 50 6.22 16.58 3.88
N THR A 51 7.35 16.80 4.59
CA THR A 51 8.25 17.93 4.33
C THR A 51 8.81 17.90 2.91
N TRP A 52 9.19 16.74 2.43
CA TRP A 52 9.72 16.57 1.07
C TRP A 52 8.62 16.47 0.00
N GLY A 53 7.34 16.46 0.38
CA GLY A 53 6.22 16.37 -0.54
C GLY A 53 6.30 15.14 -1.44
N LEU A 54 6.43 13.95 -0.83
CA LEU A 54 6.55 12.68 -1.56
C LEU A 54 5.20 12.23 -2.12
N GLY A 55 4.68 12.92 -3.12
CA GLY A 55 3.32 12.77 -3.64
C GLY A 55 3.00 11.40 -4.26
N LYS A 56 4.00 10.57 -4.52
CA LYS A 56 3.82 9.19 -5.00
C LYS A 56 3.91 8.13 -3.90
N LEU A 57 3.98 8.54 -2.63
CA LEU A 57 3.88 7.65 -1.48
C LEU A 57 2.42 7.55 -1.04
N ILE A 58 1.88 6.34 -1.07
CA ILE A 58 0.52 6.02 -0.66
C ILE A 58 0.59 4.95 0.43
N ALA A 59 0.16 5.30 1.63
CA ALA A 59 0.14 4.42 2.79
C ALA A 59 -1.31 4.01 3.11
N PHE A 60 -1.52 2.72 3.35
CA PHE A 60 -2.77 2.18 3.87
C PHE A 60 -2.60 1.88 5.35
N TYR A 61 -3.38 2.54 6.17
CA TYR A 61 -3.46 2.25 7.59
C TYR A 61 -4.59 1.27 7.85
N ASP A 62 -4.22 0.06 8.25
CA ASP A 62 -5.13 -0.99 8.71
C ASP A 62 -5.52 -0.68 10.15
N ASP A 63 -6.58 0.14 10.27
CA ASP A 63 -7.12 0.64 11.53
C ASP A 63 -8.14 -0.37 12.07
N ASN A 64 -7.64 -1.42 12.70
CA ASN A 64 -8.45 -2.51 13.28
C ASN A 64 -8.51 -2.48 14.81
N GLY A 65 -7.75 -1.61 15.46
CA GLY A 65 -7.76 -1.44 16.91
C GLY A 65 -7.10 -2.58 17.70
N ILE A 66 -6.36 -3.46 17.03
CA ILE A 66 -5.73 -4.64 17.66
C ILE A 66 -4.22 -4.64 17.43
N SER A 67 -3.48 -4.93 18.48
CA SER A 67 -2.05 -5.23 18.45
C SER A 67 -1.78 -6.67 18.93
N ILE A 68 -0.50 -7.03 19.09
CA ILE A 68 -0.07 -8.36 19.58
C ILE A 68 -0.71 -8.68 20.94
N ASP A 69 -0.80 -7.71 21.84
CA ASP A 69 -1.20 -7.88 23.24
C ASP A 69 -2.69 -7.58 23.47
N GLY A 70 -3.48 -7.31 22.43
CA GLY A 70 -4.91 -7.05 22.54
C GLY A 70 -5.34 -5.72 21.95
N GLU A 71 -6.42 -5.16 22.49
CA GLU A 71 -6.95 -3.88 22.05
C GLU A 71 -5.97 -2.74 22.31
N VAL A 72 -5.89 -1.80 21.37
CA VAL A 72 -5.00 -0.63 21.50
C VAL A 72 -5.60 0.49 22.34
N GLU A 73 -6.87 0.38 22.73
CA GLU A 73 -7.52 1.35 23.61
C GLU A 73 -6.76 1.50 24.94
N GLY A 74 -6.50 2.71 25.35
CA GLY A 74 -5.67 3.02 26.54
C GLY A 74 -4.16 3.10 26.27
N TRP A 75 -3.68 2.58 25.14
CA TRP A 75 -2.25 2.62 24.74
C TRP A 75 -2.00 3.55 23.59
N PHE A 76 -2.92 3.60 22.64
CA PHE A 76 -2.82 4.35 21.41
C PHE A 76 -4.12 5.13 21.17
N ASN A 77 -4.21 6.30 21.80
CA ASN A 77 -5.43 7.13 21.82
C ASN A 77 -5.28 8.42 20.99
N GLU A 78 -4.26 8.51 20.16
CA GLU A 78 -4.04 9.70 19.36
C GLU A 78 -4.97 9.77 18.14
N ASP A 79 -5.22 10.99 17.67
CA ASP A 79 -5.91 11.23 16.42
C ASP A 79 -4.90 11.13 15.26
N VAL A 80 -4.81 9.92 14.67
CA VAL A 80 -3.90 9.63 13.56
C VAL A 80 -4.17 10.54 12.37
N SER A 81 -5.43 10.88 12.08
CA SER A 81 -5.78 11.78 10.99
C SER A 81 -5.11 13.14 11.18
N ARG A 82 -5.32 13.78 12.32
CA ARG A 82 -4.72 15.08 12.63
C ARG A 82 -3.20 15.04 12.71
N ARG A 83 -2.65 13.94 13.20
CA ARG A 83 -1.19 13.76 13.22
C ARG A 83 -0.63 13.81 11.80
N PHE A 84 -1.17 13.05 10.87
CA PHE A 84 -0.70 13.01 9.49
C PHE A 84 -1.00 14.31 8.73
N GLU A 85 -2.13 14.95 8.99
CA GLU A 85 -2.41 16.30 8.48
C GLU A 85 -1.35 17.32 8.95
N SER A 86 -0.91 17.24 10.22
CA SER A 86 0.16 18.09 10.75
C SER A 86 1.53 17.82 10.12
N TYR A 87 1.76 16.60 9.62
CA TYR A 87 2.93 16.26 8.80
C TYR A 87 2.80 16.72 7.34
N ASN A 88 1.75 17.41 6.97
CA ASN A 88 1.48 17.84 5.61
C ASN A 88 1.16 16.68 4.63
N TRP A 89 0.55 15.61 5.12
CA TRP A 89 -0.02 14.53 4.30
C TRP A 89 -1.44 14.85 3.86
N GLN A 90 -1.86 14.28 2.73
CA GLN A 90 -3.27 14.09 2.43
C GLN A 90 -3.78 12.90 3.25
N VAL A 91 -4.90 13.06 3.94
CA VAL A 91 -5.56 11.98 4.67
C VAL A 91 -6.91 11.69 4.01
N LEU A 92 -7.17 10.44 3.69
CA LEU A 92 -8.42 9.94 3.12
C LEU A 92 -9.02 8.91 4.07
N GLY A 93 -10.29 9.05 4.36
CA GLY A 93 -11.00 8.13 5.25
C GLY A 93 -11.47 8.80 6.54
N PRO A 94 -11.89 8.00 7.55
CA PRO A 94 -11.89 6.54 7.48
C PRO A 94 -12.85 5.98 6.41
N ILE A 95 -12.40 4.91 5.73
CA ILE A 95 -13.20 4.14 4.76
C ILE A 95 -13.41 2.72 5.29
N ASP A 96 -14.40 2.02 4.78
CA ASP A 96 -14.55 0.57 5.04
C ASP A 96 -13.52 -0.20 4.19
N GLY A 97 -12.44 -0.69 4.85
CA GLY A 97 -11.36 -1.44 4.21
C GLY A 97 -11.78 -2.80 3.65
N HIS A 98 -12.99 -3.26 3.98
CA HIS A 98 -13.58 -4.47 3.42
C HIS A 98 -14.45 -4.24 2.18
N LYS A 99 -14.60 -2.98 1.73
CA LYS A 99 -15.33 -2.61 0.51
C LYS A 99 -14.39 -2.19 -0.59
N SER A 100 -14.25 -3.03 -1.60
CA SER A 100 -13.36 -2.83 -2.74
C SER A 100 -13.61 -1.51 -3.48
N GLU A 101 -14.88 -1.07 -3.56
CA GLU A 101 -15.27 0.18 -4.21
C GLU A 101 -14.74 1.41 -3.47
N GLU A 102 -14.84 1.42 -2.12
CA GLU A 102 -14.32 2.51 -1.29
C GLU A 102 -12.79 2.57 -1.38
N VAL A 103 -12.12 1.42 -1.29
CA VAL A 103 -10.67 1.31 -1.44
C VAL A 103 -10.23 1.78 -2.83
N SER A 104 -10.89 1.33 -3.90
CA SER A 104 -10.59 1.74 -5.27
C SER A 104 -10.77 3.24 -5.49
N LEU A 105 -11.81 3.84 -4.90
CA LEU A 105 -12.02 5.29 -4.97
C LEU A 105 -10.91 6.06 -4.23
N ALA A 106 -10.52 5.59 -3.05
CA ALA A 106 -9.44 6.21 -2.28
C ALA A 106 -8.10 6.13 -3.03
N ILE A 107 -7.78 5.00 -3.67
CA ILE A 107 -6.58 4.86 -4.50
C ILE A 107 -6.58 5.87 -5.65
N ARG A 108 -7.70 6.02 -6.37
CA ARG A 108 -7.79 7.01 -7.45
C ARG A 108 -7.56 8.43 -6.96
N LYS A 109 -8.15 8.80 -5.80
CA LYS A 109 -7.92 10.12 -5.19
C LYS A 109 -6.47 10.30 -4.75
N ALA A 110 -5.86 9.28 -4.14
CA ALA A 110 -4.46 9.32 -3.74
C ALA A 110 -3.53 9.53 -4.94
N LYS A 111 -3.76 8.81 -6.03
CA LYS A 111 -2.97 8.93 -7.27
C LYS A 111 -3.10 10.29 -7.96
N SER A 112 -4.16 11.04 -7.73
CA SER A 112 -4.32 12.40 -8.24
C SER A 112 -3.60 13.48 -7.42
N MET A 113 -3.08 13.12 -6.24
CA MET A 113 -2.30 14.01 -5.37
C MET A 113 -0.81 13.90 -5.68
N HIS A 114 -0.23 14.95 -6.24
CA HIS A 114 1.18 14.92 -6.67
C HIS A 114 2.13 15.65 -5.72
N SER A 115 1.60 16.48 -4.81
CA SER A 115 2.41 17.36 -3.96
C SER A 115 2.58 16.88 -2.52
N LYS A 116 1.78 15.90 -2.09
CA LYS A 116 1.77 15.39 -0.71
C LYS A 116 1.68 13.88 -0.71
N PRO A 117 2.34 13.17 0.21
CA PRO A 117 2.05 11.76 0.45
C PRO A 117 0.62 11.59 0.94
N THR A 118 0.05 10.41 0.73
CA THR A 118 -1.34 10.11 1.11
C THR A 118 -1.40 8.99 2.12
N LEU A 119 -2.15 9.20 3.21
CA LEU A 119 -2.60 8.15 4.13
C LEU A 119 -4.05 7.82 3.82
N ILE A 120 -4.35 6.54 3.60
CA ILE A 120 -5.71 6.02 3.50
C ILE A 120 -6.01 5.24 4.78
N ILE A 121 -6.93 5.75 5.59
CA ILE A 121 -7.34 5.09 6.84
C ILE A 121 -8.44 4.09 6.51
N CYS A 122 -8.13 2.79 6.67
CA CYS A 122 -9.02 1.69 6.38
C CYS A 122 -9.51 1.06 7.68
N LYS A 123 -10.79 1.25 8.03
CA LYS A 123 -11.41 0.50 9.12
C LYS A 123 -11.58 -0.94 8.68
N THR A 124 -10.98 -1.84 9.45
CA THR A 124 -11.07 -3.27 9.19
C THR A 124 -11.36 -4.05 10.46
N THR A 125 -11.54 -5.34 10.30
CA THR A 125 -11.68 -6.28 11.42
C THR A 125 -10.64 -7.37 11.21
N ILE A 126 -9.68 -7.49 12.12
CA ILE A 126 -8.69 -8.57 12.07
C ILE A 126 -9.39 -9.93 12.13
N GLY A 127 -8.92 -10.90 11.37
CA GLY A 127 -9.53 -12.24 11.32
C GLY A 127 -10.95 -12.26 10.79
N LYS A 128 -11.34 -11.29 9.94
CA LYS A 128 -12.67 -11.24 9.31
C LYS A 128 -13.02 -12.58 8.67
N GLY A 129 -14.24 -13.05 8.92
CA GLY A 129 -14.72 -14.36 8.48
C GLY A 129 -14.48 -15.48 9.50
N SER A 130 -13.74 -15.22 10.58
CA SER A 130 -13.60 -16.17 11.68
C SER A 130 -14.75 -15.98 12.69
N PRO A 131 -15.63 -16.97 12.90
CA PRO A 131 -16.76 -16.82 13.82
C PRO A 131 -16.36 -16.58 15.28
N ASN A 132 -15.24 -17.15 15.73
CA ASN A 132 -14.84 -17.10 17.13
C ASN A 132 -13.62 -16.21 17.41
N LYS A 133 -12.79 -15.91 16.39
CA LYS A 133 -11.52 -15.20 16.54
C LYS A 133 -11.45 -13.85 15.81
N SER A 134 -12.52 -13.47 15.11
CA SER A 134 -12.62 -12.16 14.46
C SER A 134 -12.59 -11.04 15.50
N GLY A 135 -11.82 -9.98 15.24
CA GLY A 135 -11.65 -8.82 16.13
C GLY A 135 -10.82 -9.11 17.39
N LYS A 136 -10.07 -10.22 17.45
CA LYS A 136 -9.27 -10.60 18.61
C LYS A 136 -7.79 -10.71 18.29
N GLU A 137 -6.95 -10.45 19.29
CA GLU A 137 -5.49 -10.55 19.22
C GLU A 137 -5.00 -11.95 18.82
N GLU A 138 -5.77 -13.00 19.16
CA GLU A 138 -5.46 -14.38 18.73
C GLU A 138 -5.30 -14.54 17.22
N SER A 139 -5.89 -13.63 16.44
CA SER A 139 -5.76 -13.61 14.97
C SER A 139 -4.52 -12.84 14.48
N HIS A 140 -3.80 -12.15 15.37
CA HIS A 140 -2.70 -11.27 14.95
C HIS A 140 -1.45 -12.06 14.51
N GLY A 141 -1.04 -13.06 15.25
CA GLY A 141 0.23 -13.75 14.99
C GLY A 141 0.18 -15.27 15.17
N SER A 142 -1.00 -15.84 15.36
CA SER A 142 -1.18 -17.28 15.58
C SER A 142 -2.08 -17.92 14.51
N PRO A 143 -1.84 -19.18 14.12
CA PRO A 143 -2.75 -19.92 13.28
C PRO A 143 -4.14 -20.01 13.91
N LEU A 144 -5.19 -19.88 13.11
CA LEU A 144 -6.58 -20.01 13.61
C LEU A 144 -6.88 -21.39 14.21
N GLY A 145 -6.15 -22.43 13.75
CA GLY A 145 -6.38 -23.83 14.13
C GLY A 145 -7.38 -24.50 13.18
N LEU A 146 -7.32 -25.82 13.08
CA LEU A 146 -8.08 -26.60 12.10
C LEU A 146 -9.59 -26.40 12.23
N THR A 147 -10.11 -26.49 13.46
CA THR A 147 -11.56 -26.34 13.72
C THR A 147 -12.06 -24.94 13.31
N GLU A 148 -11.33 -23.89 13.66
CA GLU A 148 -11.72 -22.53 13.30
C GLU A 148 -11.60 -22.31 11.79
N LEU A 149 -10.57 -22.88 11.16
CA LEU A 149 -10.38 -22.78 9.71
C LEU A 149 -11.55 -23.39 8.93
N GLU A 150 -12.12 -24.52 9.41
CA GLU A 150 -13.33 -25.12 8.81
C GLU A 150 -14.54 -24.18 8.91
N LEU A 151 -14.69 -23.49 10.04
CA LEU A 151 -15.75 -22.50 10.23
C LEU A 151 -15.56 -21.28 9.33
N VAL A 152 -14.34 -20.77 9.21
CA VAL A 152 -14.00 -19.66 8.28
C VAL A 152 -14.31 -20.02 6.84
N ARG A 153 -13.93 -21.22 6.40
CA ARG A 153 -14.22 -21.69 5.04
C ARG A 153 -15.72 -21.72 4.76
N LYS A 154 -16.50 -22.22 5.72
CA LYS A 154 -17.96 -22.23 5.63
C LYS A 154 -18.54 -20.81 5.60
N GLU A 155 -18.07 -19.93 6.45
CA GLU A 155 -18.52 -18.51 6.50
C GLU A 155 -18.23 -17.78 5.18
N LEU A 156 -17.05 -18.02 4.60
CA LEU A 156 -16.63 -17.42 3.34
C LEU A 156 -17.11 -18.17 2.09
N ASN A 157 -17.91 -19.25 2.25
CA ASN A 157 -18.35 -20.11 1.14
C ASN A 157 -17.17 -20.61 0.28
N TRP A 158 -16.07 -21.01 0.92
CA TRP A 158 -14.87 -21.50 0.25
C TRP A 158 -14.78 -23.03 0.32
N ASP A 159 -15.27 -23.73 -0.71
CA ASP A 159 -15.40 -25.19 -0.74
C ASP A 159 -14.17 -25.92 -1.31
N TYR A 160 -13.17 -25.20 -1.76
CA TYR A 160 -11.96 -25.78 -2.38
C TYR A 160 -11.01 -26.37 -1.33
N ALA A 161 -10.28 -27.41 -1.70
CA ALA A 161 -9.28 -28.03 -0.81
C ALA A 161 -8.14 -27.02 -0.47
N PRO A 162 -7.36 -27.27 0.59
CA PRO A 162 -6.18 -26.46 0.89
C PRO A 162 -5.24 -26.36 -0.32
N PHE A 163 -4.82 -25.15 -0.66
CA PHE A 163 -3.97 -24.82 -1.82
C PHE A 163 -4.61 -25.06 -3.21
N GLU A 164 -5.87 -25.43 -3.27
CA GLU A 164 -6.63 -25.47 -4.51
C GLU A 164 -7.23 -24.09 -4.77
N ILE A 165 -6.81 -23.47 -5.85
CA ILE A 165 -7.31 -22.16 -6.28
C ILE A 165 -8.07 -22.33 -7.60
N PRO A 166 -9.34 -21.87 -7.68
CA PRO A 166 -10.10 -21.97 -8.91
C PRO A 166 -9.49 -21.15 -10.06
N ASN A 167 -9.68 -21.65 -11.28
CA ASN A 167 -9.11 -21.01 -12.48
C ASN A 167 -9.62 -19.60 -12.71
N GLU A 168 -10.81 -19.26 -12.26
CA GLU A 168 -11.39 -17.91 -12.33
C GLU A 168 -10.54 -16.92 -11.56
N VAL A 169 -10.11 -17.29 -10.34
CA VAL A 169 -9.22 -16.46 -9.50
C VAL A 169 -7.88 -16.27 -10.20
N TYR A 170 -7.28 -17.33 -10.75
CA TYR A 170 -6.04 -17.21 -11.51
C TYR A 170 -6.18 -16.25 -12.70
N LYS A 171 -7.29 -16.29 -13.43
CA LYS A 171 -7.53 -15.40 -14.58
C LYS A 171 -7.68 -13.94 -14.16
N GLU A 172 -8.36 -13.68 -13.03
CA GLU A 172 -8.54 -12.31 -12.51
C GLU A 172 -7.22 -11.69 -12.01
N PHE A 173 -6.34 -12.51 -11.41
CA PHE A 173 -5.03 -12.07 -10.93
C PHE A 173 -3.93 -12.13 -12.00
N ASP A 174 -4.18 -12.70 -13.19
CA ASP A 174 -3.17 -12.78 -14.26
C ASP A 174 -2.98 -11.43 -14.97
N CYS A 175 -1.98 -10.69 -14.51
CA CYS A 175 -1.57 -9.43 -15.10
C CYS A 175 -0.45 -9.56 -16.16
N LYS A 176 -0.03 -10.77 -16.57
CA LYS A 176 1.09 -10.97 -17.51
C LYS A 176 0.87 -10.24 -18.83
N GLY A 177 -0.33 -10.37 -19.42
CA GLY A 177 -0.64 -9.73 -20.69
C GLY A 177 -0.73 -8.20 -20.61
N SER A 178 -1.28 -7.65 -19.54
CA SER A 178 -1.32 -6.20 -19.30
C SER A 178 0.06 -5.65 -18.92
N GLY A 179 0.83 -6.39 -18.11
CA GLY A 179 2.20 -6.05 -17.73
C GLY A 179 3.11 -5.96 -18.95
N LEU A 180 3.06 -6.97 -19.83
CA LEU A 180 3.85 -6.96 -21.07
C LEU A 180 3.55 -5.75 -21.98
N LYS A 181 2.28 -5.32 -22.05
CA LYS A 181 1.93 -4.11 -22.80
C LYS A 181 2.57 -2.84 -22.22
N VAL A 182 2.52 -2.70 -20.89
CA VAL A 182 3.11 -1.55 -20.19
C VAL A 182 4.64 -1.56 -20.36
N GLU A 183 5.27 -2.73 -20.20
CA GLU A 183 6.70 -2.90 -20.39
C GLU A 183 7.13 -2.53 -21.83
N ASN A 184 6.40 -3.00 -22.83
CA ASN A 184 6.70 -2.66 -24.22
C ASN A 184 6.58 -1.15 -24.51
N ILE A 185 5.59 -0.46 -23.95
CA ILE A 185 5.44 0.99 -24.06
C ILE A 185 6.65 1.69 -23.42
N TRP A 186 7.04 1.26 -22.23
CA TRP A 186 8.21 1.82 -21.55
C TRP A 186 9.50 1.56 -22.34
N ASN A 187 9.70 0.35 -22.86
CA ASN A 187 10.87 -0.02 -23.66
C ASN A 187 10.97 0.84 -24.94
N GLN A 188 9.87 1.10 -25.64
CA GLN A 188 9.85 1.98 -26.81
C GLN A 188 10.24 3.41 -26.44
N MET A 189 9.64 3.96 -25.39
CA MET A 189 10.00 5.28 -24.88
C MET A 189 11.48 5.34 -24.46
N PHE A 190 11.99 4.30 -23.81
CA PHE A 190 13.38 4.25 -23.36
C PHE A 190 14.37 4.15 -24.52
N MET A 191 14.06 3.45 -25.61
CA MET A 191 14.90 3.45 -26.84
C MET A 191 15.02 4.84 -27.44
N GLU A 192 13.91 5.60 -27.50
CA GLU A 192 13.95 6.98 -27.96
C GLU A 192 14.75 7.88 -27.00
N TYR A 193 14.53 7.71 -25.68
CA TYR A 193 15.28 8.42 -24.64
C TYR A 193 16.79 8.16 -24.79
N GLN A 194 17.19 6.90 -24.96
CA GLN A 194 18.60 6.51 -25.14
C GLN A 194 19.23 7.16 -26.36
N SER A 195 18.49 7.27 -27.46
CA SER A 195 18.97 7.96 -28.66
C SER A 195 19.19 9.46 -28.46
N ARG A 196 18.33 10.11 -27.65
CA ARG A 196 18.39 11.57 -27.43
C ARG A 196 19.24 11.98 -26.23
N HIS A 197 19.40 11.10 -25.26
CA HIS A 197 20.10 11.34 -23.98
C HIS A 197 21.01 10.17 -23.64
N PRO A 198 22.01 9.80 -24.48
CA PRO A 198 22.81 8.58 -24.33
C PRO A 198 23.54 8.52 -23.00
N ASP A 199 24.13 9.62 -22.54
CA ASP A 199 24.89 9.66 -21.28
C ASP A 199 24.02 9.36 -20.04
N LEU A 200 22.79 9.91 -20.05
CA LEU A 200 21.83 9.67 -18.95
C LEU A 200 21.27 8.26 -19.00
N ALA A 201 21.01 7.74 -20.19
CA ALA A 201 20.55 6.37 -20.33
C ALA A 201 21.61 5.35 -19.87
N GLU A 202 22.89 5.58 -20.23
CA GLU A 202 24.01 4.76 -19.76
C GLU A 202 24.14 4.83 -18.22
N GLU A 203 24.01 6.03 -17.63
CA GLU A 203 24.08 6.19 -16.18
C GLU A 203 22.91 5.49 -15.47
N LEU A 204 21.69 5.54 -16.03
CA LEU A 204 20.51 4.90 -15.46
C LEU A 204 20.61 3.36 -15.47
N LEU A 205 21.32 2.79 -16.44
CA LEU A 205 21.50 1.35 -16.60
C LEU A 205 22.67 0.76 -15.76
N ARG A 206 23.47 1.59 -15.11
CA ARG A 206 24.55 1.17 -14.19
C ARG A 206 24.03 0.78 -12.82
#